data_7585788ea5a4659b40c01af11809ceb2
#
_entry.id   7585788ea5a4659b40c01af11809ceb2
#
_cell.length_a   1.000
_cell.length_b   1.000
_cell.length_c   1.000
_cell.angle_alpha   90.00
_cell.angle_beta   90.00
_cell.angle_gamma   90.00
#
_symmetry.space_group_name_H-M   'P 1'
#
loop_
_entity.id
_entity.type
_entity.pdbx_description
1 polymer ?
#
loop_
_entity_poly.entity_id
_entity_poly.type
_entity_poly.pdbx_seq_one_letter_code
_entity_poly.pdbx_strand_id
1 'polypeptide(L)'
;MRVEYGSVEKDGTSDLDVDWLAGGWLALLHNWIGDAQQAGVAEPNAMVLATVEAGRPVTRTVLCKSVDAGGVTFYTNYDSAKGADLAATPYASVTFPWYALGRQVHVRGPVAKVTPEETAQYWGRRPRGSQLGAWASAQSRPIRSRAELMAQLTEVTTSPVHSYLLTAIRVCTRAV
;
A
#
# COMPACT_ATOMS: atom_id res chain seq x y z
N MET A 1 7.51 6.44 27.58
CA MET A 1 7.32 7.88 27.37
C MET A 1 5.87 8.09 26.95
N ARG A 2 5.09 8.79 27.77
CA ARG A 2 3.69 9.09 27.43
C ARG A 2 3.69 10.43 26.70
N VAL A 3 3.40 10.43 25.42
CA VAL A 3 3.16 11.66 24.66
C VAL A 3 1.68 11.97 24.85
N GLU A 4 1.36 13.11 25.44
CA GLU A 4 -0.02 13.62 25.37
C GLU A 4 -0.28 13.91 23.89
N TYR A 5 -1.25 13.22 23.34
CA TYR A 5 -1.82 13.62 22.07
C TYR A 5 -2.36 15.01 22.28
N GLY A 6 -1.71 16.00 21.65
CA GLY A 6 -2.03 17.39 21.86
C GLY A 6 -3.53 17.57 21.77
N SER A 7 -4.05 18.33 22.70
CA SER A 7 -5.40 18.87 22.62
C SER A 7 -5.46 19.73 21.35
N VAL A 8 -5.71 19.10 20.20
CA VAL A 8 -6.29 19.81 19.08
C VAL A 8 -7.54 20.45 19.69
N GLU A 9 -7.56 21.78 19.74
CA GLU A 9 -8.79 22.47 20.12
C GLU A 9 -9.90 21.76 19.38
N LYS A 10 -10.86 21.21 20.14
CA LYS A 10 -11.98 20.48 19.57
C LYS A 10 -12.83 21.49 18.84
N ASP A 11 -12.53 21.71 17.57
CA ASP A 11 -13.36 22.51 16.67
C ASP A 11 -14.65 21.79 16.27
N GLY A 12 -14.97 20.70 16.95
CA GLY A 12 -16.16 19.87 16.69
C GLY A 12 -16.01 18.96 15.45
N THR A 13 -14.92 19.07 14.69
CA THR A 13 -14.70 18.27 13.47
C THR A 13 -14.01 16.95 13.73
N SER A 14 -13.54 16.71 14.95
CA SER A 14 -12.79 15.49 15.32
C SER A 14 -13.66 14.35 15.83
N ASP A 15 -14.92 14.60 16.19
CA ASP A 15 -15.82 13.56 16.67
C ASP A 15 -16.45 12.83 15.47
N LEU A 16 -16.23 11.51 15.40
CA LEU A 16 -16.91 10.63 14.45
C LEU A 16 -18.42 10.65 14.76
N ASP A 17 -19.15 11.41 13.97
CA ASP A 17 -20.61 11.38 14.01
C ASP A 17 -21.15 10.36 13.00
N VAL A 18 -22.34 9.86 13.22
CA VAL A 18 -23.05 8.93 12.31
C VAL A 18 -23.20 9.51 10.90
N ASP A 19 -23.28 10.82 10.76
CA ASP A 19 -23.36 11.51 9.48
C ASP A 19 -22.12 11.31 8.60
N TRP A 20 -20.96 11.06 9.17
CA TRP A 20 -19.74 10.76 8.44
C TRP A 20 -19.80 9.44 7.67
N LEU A 21 -20.65 8.53 8.12
CA LEU A 21 -20.89 7.23 7.51
C LEU A 21 -22.06 7.23 6.51
N ALA A 22 -22.78 8.34 6.38
CA ALA A 22 -23.94 8.43 5.49
C ALA A 22 -23.60 8.08 4.03
N GLY A 23 -22.36 8.41 3.57
CA GLY A 23 -21.82 8.03 2.25
C GLY A 23 -21.20 6.63 2.20
N GLY A 24 -21.21 5.90 3.30
CA GLY A 24 -20.55 4.59 3.45
C GLY A 24 -19.04 4.69 3.66
N TRP A 25 -18.42 3.56 4.00
CA TRP A 25 -16.99 3.45 4.33
C TRP A 25 -16.07 3.95 3.20
N LEU A 26 -16.46 3.75 1.95
CA LEU A 26 -15.64 4.11 0.79
C LEU A 26 -15.51 5.64 0.68
N ALA A 27 -16.63 6.36 0.80
CA ALA A 27 -16.63 7.82 0.78
C ALA A 27 -15.81 8.38 1.96
N LEU A 28 -16.00 7.82 3.16
CA LEU A 28 -15.25 8.22 4.35
C LEU A 28 -13.75 8.01 4.17
N LEU A 29 -13.31 6.86 3.66
CA LEU A 29 -11.89 6.58 3.42
C LEU A 29 -11.29 7.54 2.39
N HIS A 30 -12.01 7.84 1.30
CA HIS A 30 -11.57 8.82 0.31
C HIS A 30 -11.42 10.22 0.92
N ASN A 31 -12.40 10.66 1.70
CA ASN A 31 -12.35 11.94 2.38
C ASN A 31 -11.15 12.03 3.34
N TRP A 32 -10.93 11.00 4.14
CA TRP A 32 -9.83 10.97 5.10
C TRP A 32 -8.43 10.90 4.46
N ILE A 33 -8.31 10.25 3.31
CA ILE A 33 -7.06 10.32 2.51
C ILE A 33 -6.86 11.77 2.02
N GLY A 34 -7.93 12.43 1.56
CA GLY A 34 -7.89 13.84 1.16
C GLY A 34 -7.53 14.78 2.30
N ASP A 35 -8.13 14.60 3.47
CA ASP A 35 -7.80 15.37 4.68
C ASP A 35 -6.33 15.19 5.08
N ALA A 36 -5.83 13.95 5.05
CA ALA A 36 -4.43 13.66 5.34
C ALA A 36 -3.47 14.34 4.34
N GLN A 37 -3.85 14.40 3.07
CA GLN A 37 -3.10 15.12 2.04
C GLN A 37 -3.11 16.63 2.28
N GLN A 38 -4.27 17.21 2.60
CA GLN A 38 -4.41 18.64 2.89
C GLN A 38 -3.66 19.04 4.16
N ALA A 39 -3.64 18.18 5.17
CA ALA A 39 -2.89 18.37 6.40
C ALA A 39 -1.36 18.19 6.24
N GLY A 40 -0.87 17.92 5.02
CA GLY A 40 0.56 17.76 4.75
C GLY A 40 1.17 16.48 5.34
N VAL A 41 0.36 15.45 5.59
CA VAL A 41 0.88 14.15 6.02
C VAL A 41 1.81 13.60 4.93
N ALA A 42 3.04 13.30 5.28
CA ALA A 42 3.95 12.63 4.36
C ALA A 42 3.39 11.26 3.97
N GLU A 43 3.30 10.97 2.67
CA GLU A 43 2.76 9.71 2.15
C GLU A 43 1.34 9.38 2.71
N PRO A 44 0.32 10.22 2.45
CA PRO A 44 -1.02 10.05 3.04
C PRO A 44 -1.69 8.72 2.63
N ASN A 45 -1.22 8.10 1.57
CA ASN A 45 -1.64 6.79 1.07
C ASN A 45 -0.75 5.64 1.57
N ALA A 46 0.20 5.89 2.47
CA ALA A 46 0.96 4.82 3.10
C ALA A 46 0.06 4.02 4.05
N MET A 47 0.21 2.70 4.00
CA MET A 47 -0.50 1.79 4.90
C MET A 47 0.43 0.68 5.38
N VAL A 48 0.21 0.22 6.60
CA VAL A 48 0.90 -0.94 7.16
C VAL A 48 0.16 -2.20 6.72
N LEU A 49 0.82 -3.02 5.90
CA LEU A 49 0.30 -4.31 5.47
C LEU A 49 0.79 -5.40 6.43
N ALA A 50 -0.13 -6.19 6.96
CA ALA A 50 0.13 -7.40 7.72
C ALA A 50 -0.18 -8.64 6.86
N THR A 51 0.76 -9.59 6.86
CA THR A 51 0.65 -10.92 6.25
C THR A 51 1.09 -11.99 7.23
N VAL A 52 1.00 -13.26 6.85
CA VAL A 52 1.43 -14.39 7.68
C VAL A 52 2.56 -15.12 6.97
N GLU A 53 3.74 -15.17 7.60
CA GLU A 53 4.91 -15.91 7.18
C GLU A 53 5.12 -17.11 8.12
N ALA A 54 5.00 -18.33 7.62
CA ALA A 54 5.17 -19.55 8.41
C ALA A 54 4.37 -19.55 9.74
N GLY A 55 3.10 -19.11 9.68
CA GLY A 55 2.21 -19.03 10.86
C GLY A 55 2.44 -17.83 11.77
N ARG A 56 3.37 -16.91 11.44
CA ARG A 56 3.70 -15.73 12.23
C ARG A 56 3.26 -14.45 11.52
N PRO A 57 2.66 -13.48 12.22
CA PRO A 57 2.33 -12.20 11.63
C PRO A 57 3.59 -11.39 11.33
N VAL A 58 3.67 -10.83 10.14
CA VAL A 58 4.75 -9.92 9.72
C VAL A 58 4.15 -8.67 9.09
N THR A 59 4.78 -7.51 9.30
CA THR A 59 4.27 -6.24 8.80
C THR A 59 5.32 -5.47 7.99
N ARG A 60 4.86 -4.64 7.07
CA ARG A 60 5.68 -3.66 6.31
C ARG A 60 4.79 -2.55 5.78
N THR A 61 5.38 -1.39 5.52
CA THR A 61 4.68 -0.30 4.84
C THR A 61 4.61 -0.56 3.35
N VAL A 62 3.42 -0.33 2.77
CA VAL A 62 3.17 -0.32 1.34
C VAL A 62 2.31 0.90 0.99
N LEU A 63 2.26 1.29 -0.30
CA LEU A 63 1.45 2.42 -0.73
C LEU A 63 0.14 1.94 -1.37
N CYS A 64 -0.97 2.42 -0.84
CA CYS A 64 -2.27 2.29 -1.48
C CYS A 64 -2.24 3.02 -2.83
N LYS A 65 -2.75 2.40 -3.87
CA LYS A 65 -2.78 2.97 -5.22
C LYS A 65 -4.20 3.17 -5.74
N SER A 66 -5.14 2.42 -5.23
CA SER A 66 -6.57 2.66 -5.45
C SER A 66 -7.40 2.12 -4.29
N VAL A 67 -8.54 2.76 -4.10
CA VAL A 67 -9.60 2.34 -3.18
C VAL A 67 -10.89 2.35 -3.98
N ASP A 68 -11.61 1.25 -3.98
CA ASP A 68 -12.91 1.12 -4.64
C ASP A 68 -13.83 0.20 -3.81
N ALA A 69 -15.05 -0.02 -4.28
CA ALA A 69 -16.01 -0.89 -3.58
C ALA A 69 -15.51 -2.33 -3.37
N GLY A 70 -14.55 -2.79 -4.17
CA GLY A 70 -13.93 -4.11 -4.03
C GLY A 70 -12.83 -4.16 -2.97
N GLY A 71 -12.31 -3.00 -2.53
CA GLY A 71 -11.28 -2.94 -1.50
C GLY A 71 -10.13 -1.98 -1.78
N VAL A 72 -8.98 -2.29 -1.17
CA VAL A 72 -7.76 -1.48 -1.20
C VAL A 72 -6.70 -2.20 -2.02
N THR A 73 -6.13 -1.52 -3.00
CA THR A 73 -5.16 -2.10 -3.94
C THR A 73 -3.76 -1.52 -3.75
N PHE A 74 -2.75 -2.39 -3.73
CA PHE A 74 -1.34 -2.03 -3.77
C PHE A 74 -0.59 -2.88 -4.80
N TYR A 75 0.59 -2.43 -5.21
CA TYR A 75 1.42 -3.13 -6.20
C TYR A 75 2.72 -3.64 -5.58
N THR A 76 3.09 -4.86 -5.90
CA THR A 76 4.30 -5.52 -5.41
C THR A 76 4.87 -6.47 -6.46
N ASN A 77 6.10 -6.95 -6.24
CA ASN A 77 6.63 -8.09 -6.99
C ASN A 77 6.06 -9.39 -6.39
N TYR A 78 5.58 -10.29 -7.23
CA TYR A 78 5.06 -11.60 -6.78
C TYR A 78 6.12 -12.43 -6.07
N ASP A 79 7.37 -12.35 -6.51
CA ASP A 79 8.49 -13.10 -5.94
C ASP A 79 9.03 -12.47 -4.64
N SER A 80 8.43 -11.37 -4.17
CA SER A 80 8.76 -10.78 -2.88
C SER A 80 8.24 -11.63 -1.72
N ALA A 81 8.84 -11.47 -0.53
CA ALA A 81 8.38 -12.17 0.69
C ALA A 81 6.86 -12.02 0.90
N LYS A 82 6.33 -10.77 0.80
CA LYS A 82 4.88 -10.55 0.94
C LYS A 82 4.04 -11.18 -0.18
N GLY A 83 4.59 -11.31 -1.38
CA GLY A 83 3.94 -12.02 -2.49
C GLY A 83 3.81 -13.51 -2.18
N ALA A 84 4.87 -14.12 -1.67
CA ALA A 84 4.88 -15.52 -1.23
C ALA A 84 3.93 -15.75 -0.04
N ASP A 85 3.96 -14.86 0.97
CA ASP A 85 3.05 -14.92 2.12
C ASP A 85 1.58 -14.94 1.67
N LEU A 86 1.21 -14.03 0.76
CA LEU A 86 -0.16 -13.88 0.27
C LEU A 86 -0.58 -15.00 -0.70
N ALA A 87 0.37 -15.65 -1.35
CA ALA A 87 0.10 -16.86 -2.13
C ALA A 87 -0.19 -18.05 -1.22
N ALA A 88 0.52 -18.17 -0.09
CA ALA A 88 0.33 -19.24 0.89
C ALA A 88 -0.91 -19.00 1.78
N THR A 89 -1.15 -17.74 2.18
CA THR A 89 -2.27 -17.35 3.03
C THR A 89 -2.96 -16.13 2.41
N PRO A 90 -4.00 -16.33 1.56
CA PRO A 90 -4.64 -15.26 0.79
C PRO A 90 -5.60 -14.42 1.64
N TYR A 91 -5.09 -13.89 2.75
CA TYR A 91 -5.80 -13.00 3.66
C TYR A 91 -4.82 -11.96 4.21
N ALA A 92 -5.22 -10.71 4.28
CA ALA A 92 -4.39 -9.62 4.76
C ALA A 92 -5.16 -8.60 5.59
N SER A 93 -4.40 -7.81 6.30
CA SER A 93 -4.86 -6.64 7.02
C SER A 93 -4.04 -5.43 6.60
N VAL A 94 -4.66 -4.29 6.39
CA VAL A 94 -3.96 -3.03 6.17
C VAL A 94 -4.47 -1.96 7.13
N THR A 95 -3.57 -1.09 7.59
CA THR A 95 -3.91 0.03 8.47
C THR A 95 -3.33 1.31 7.89
N PHE A 96 -4.15 2.33 7.72
CA PHE A 96 -3.74 3.70 7.43
C PHE A 96 -3.54 4.44 8.76
N PRO A 97 -2.31 4.75 9.17
CA PRO A 97 -2.03 5.33 10.48
C PRO A 97 -1.80 6.84 10.37
N TRP A 98 -2.84 7.63 10.31
CA TRP A 98 -2.72 9.09 10.26
C TRP A 98 -2.58 9.69 11.67
N TYR A 99 -1.46 9.44 12.32
CA TYR A 99 -1.20 9.86 13.69
C TYR A 99 -1.37 11.36 13.90
N ALA A 100 -0.93 12.18 12.93
CA ALA A 100 -1.04 13.63 13.01
C ALA A 100 -2.50 14.12 13.07
N LEU A 101 -3.44 13.32 12.59
CA LEU A 101 -4.87 13.62 12.60
C LEU A 101 -5.62 12.87 13.70
N GLY A 102 -4.93 12.07 14.52
CA GLY A 102 -5.59 11.20 15.50
C GLY A 102 -6.53 10.16 14.86
N ARG A 103 -6.32 9.83 13.59
CA ARG A 103 -7.20 8.92 12.81
C ARG A 103 -6.49 7.66 12.38
N GLN A 104 -7.23 6.58 12.33
CA GLN A 104 -6.78 5.29 11.84
C GLN A 104 -7.91 4.59 11.09
N VAL A 105 -7.60 3.98 9.95
CA VAL A 105 -8.52 3.08 9.25
C VAL A 105 -7.86 1.71 9.12
N HIS A 106 -8.62 0.68 9.47
CA HIS A 106 -8.19 -0.70 9.37
C HIS A 106 -9.11 -1.46 8.41
N VAL A 107 -8.53 -2.04 7.36
CA VAL A 107 -9.22 -2.89 6.38
C VAL A 107 -8.61 -4.28 6.44
N ARG A 108 -9.44 -5.31 6.48
CA ARG A 108 -8.99 -6.70 6.45
C ARG A 108 -9.92 -7.54 5.59
N GLY A 109 -9.37 -8.54 4.94
CA GLY A 109 -10.16 -9.43 4.11
C GLY A 109 -9.32 -10.38 3.28
N PRO A 110 -9.99 -11.23 2.48
CA PRO A 110 -9.31 -12.04 1.50
C PRO A 110 -8.57 -11.16 0.50
N VAL A 111 -7.49 -11.66 -0.07
CA VAL A 111 -6.76 -10.97 -1.12
C VAL A 111 -7.02 -11.63 -2.47
N ALA A 112 -7.09 -10.80 -3.49
CA ALA A 112 -7.17 -11.23 -4.87
C ALA A 112 -6.10 -10.53 -5.71
N LYS A 113 -5.61 -11.21 -6.74
CA LYS A 113 -4.83 -10.58 -7.79
C LYS A 113 -5.76 -9.72 -8.64
N VAL A 114 -5.35 -8.53 -9.00
CA VAL A 114 -6.08 -7.73 -10.00
C VAL A 114 -5.79 -8.27 -11.39
N THR A 115 -6.55 -7.82 -12.38
CA THR A 115 -6.40 -8.31 -13.76
C THR A 115 -5.04 -7.91 -14.35
N PRO A 116 -4.53 -8.66 -15.37
CA PRO A 116 -3.33 -8.28 -16.09
C PRO A 116 -3.46 -6.89 -16.75
N GLU A 117 -4.66 -6.54 -17.21
CA GLU A 117 -4.96 -5.25 -17.87
C GLU A 117 -4.82 -4.08 -16.88
N GLU A 118 -5.40 -4.20 -15.68
CA GLU A 118 -5.25 -3.20 -14.61
C GLU A 118 -3.77 -3.06 -14.20
N THR A 119 -3.06 -4.18 -14.12
CA THR A 119 -1.62 -4.19 -13.81
C THR A 119 -0.82 -3.46 -14.91
N ALA A 120 -1.10 -3.74 -16.18
CA ALA A 120 -0.43 -3.11 -17.32
C ALA A 120 -0.70 -1.59 -17.37
N GLN A 121 -1.94 -1.17 -17.12
CA GLN A 121 -2.30 0.25 -17.04
C GLN A 121 -1.52 0.98 -15.94
N TYR A 122 -1.46 0.40 -14.76
CA TYR A 122 -0.67 0.98 -13.67
C TYR A 122 0.82 1.04 -14.01
N TRP A 123 1.38 -0.05 -14.58
CA TRP A 123 2.78 -0.11 -14.98
C TRP A 123 3.13 1.02 -15.96
N GLY A 124 2.29 1.25 -16.96
CA GLY A 124 2.49 2.31 -17.95
C GLY A 124 2.46 3.74 -17.38
N ARG A 125 1.76 3.94 -16.26
CA ARG A 125 1.70 5.25 -15.56
C ARG A 125 2.84 5.44 -14.56
N ARG A 126 3.58 4.38 -14.26
CA ARG A 126 4.65 4.43 -13.28
C ARG A 126 5.85 5.23 -13.82
N PRO A 127 6.47 6.12 -13.01
CA PRO A 127 7.68 6.84 -13.43
C PRO A 127 8.78 5.86 -13.90
N ARG A 128 9.47 6.20 -14.98
CA ARG A 128 10.47 5.33 -15.60
C ARG A 128 11.53 4.85 -14.59
N GLY A 129 12.04 5.73 -13.74
CA GLY A 129 13.01 5.36 -12.70
C GLY A 129 12.46 4.30 -11.72
N SER A 130 11.16 4.37 -11.39
CA SER A 130 10.51 3.38 -10.54
C SER A 130 10.29 2.04 -11.25
N GLN A 131 10.07 2.04 -12.57
CA GLN A 131 10.02 0.83 -13.38
C GLN A 131 11.39 0.14 -13.40
N LEU A 132 12.45 0.89 -13.71
CA LEU A 132 13.82 0.39 -13.76
C LEU A 132 14.28 -0.14 -12.40
N GLY A 133 14.00 0.57 -11.31
CA GLY A 133 14.31 0.10 -9.96
C GLY A 133 13.62 -1.21 -9.58
N ALA A 134 12.40 -1.44 -10.08
CA ALA A 134 11.70 -2.71 -9.86
C ALA A 134 12.36 -3.88 -10.60
N TRP A 135 12.96 -3.64 -11.76
CA TRP A 135 13.70 -4.63 -12.53
C TRP A 135 15.10 -4.88 -11.98
N ALA A 136 15.79 -3.82 -11.54
CA ALA A 136 17.15 -3.90 -11.06
C ALA A 136 17.31 -4.63 -9.71
N SER A 137 16.21 -4.87 -8.99
CA SER A 137 16.26 -5.46 -7.66
C SER A 137 15.28 -6.62 -7.51
N ALA A 138 15.80 -7.78 -7.12
CA ALA A 138 14.96 -8.89 -6.66
C ALA A 138 14.39 -8.55 -5.28
N GLN A 139 13.17 -8.03 -5.23
CA GLN A 139 12.54 -7.52 -4.00
C GLN A 139 12.56 -8.58 -2.88
N SER A 140 12.94 -8.18 -1.67
CA SER A 140 13.06 -9.03 -0.47
C SER A 140 14.19 -10.07 -0.53
N ARG A 141 15.11 -9.95 -1.46
CA ARG A 141 16.30 -10.80 -1.53
C ARG A 141 17.52 -10.01 -1.07
N PRO A 142 18.49 -10.66 -0.39
CA PRO A 142 19.77 -10.03 -0.07
C PRO A 142 20.50 -9.61 -1.34
N ILE A 143 21.14 -8.45 -1.31
CA ILE A 143 22.07 -7.99 -2.32
C ILE A 143 23.43 -7.78 -1.68
N ARG A 144 24.54 -8.11 -2.37
CA ARG A 144 25.87 -8.10 -1.76
C ARG A 144 26.40 -6.69 -1.50
N SER A 145 26.04 -5.73 -2.37
CA SER A 145 26.50 -4.36 -2.23
C SER A 145 25.64 -3.36 -3.00
N ARG A 146 25.77 -2.09 -2.64
CA ARG A 146 25.20 -0.99 -3.42
C ARG A 146 25.78 -0.94 -4.84
N ALA A 147 27.06 -1.28 -5.02
CA ALA A 147 27.70 -1.29 -6.33
C ALA A 147 27.06 -2.32 -7.26
N GLU A 148 26.75 -3.50 -6.74
CA GLU A 148 26.01 -4.53 -7.49
C GLU A 148 24.63 -4.03 -7.92
N LEU A 149 23.86 -3.38 -7.02
CA LEU A 149 22.57 -2.79 -7.35
C LEU A 149 22.68 -1.74 -8.47
N MET A 150 23.69 -0.88 -8.40
CA MET A 150 23.91 0.16 -9.41
C MET A 150 24.32 -0.44 -10.77
N ALA A 151 25.10 -1.54 -10.78
CA ALA A 151 25.44 -2.25 -12.00
C ALA A 151 24.19 -2.88 -12.64
N GLN A 152 23.36 -3.54 -11.86
CA GLN A 152 22.06 -4.09 -12.31
C GLN A 152 21.14 -3.00 -12.86
N LEU A 153 21.07 -1.83 -12.20
CA LEU A 153 20.28 -0.70 -12.67
C LEU A 153 20.79 -0.20 -14.04
N THR A 154 22.10 -0.13 -14.23
CA THR A 154 22.70 0.26 -15.52
C THR A 154 22.34 -0.75 -16.61
N GLU A 155 22.50 -2.03 -16.34
CA GLU A 155 22.18 -3.12 -17.28
C GLU A 155 20.70 -3.05 -17.71
N VAL A 156 19.77 -2.93 -16.74
CA VAL A 156 18.34 -2.81 -17.00
C VAL A 156 18.02 -1.55 -17.81
N THR A 157 18.74 -0.45 -17.58
CA THR A 157 18.51 0.82 -18.29
C THR A 157 18.89 0.73 -19.77
N THR A 158 19.89 -0.08 -20.11
CA THR A 158 20.36 -0.27 -21.49
C THR A 158 19.64 -1.37 -22.24
N SER A 159 18.88 -2.22 -21.56
CA SER A 159 18.12 -3.33 -22.17
C SER A 159 16.82 -2.84 -22.83
N PRO A 160 16.50 -3.32 -24.05
CA PRO A 160 15.44 -2.71 -24.86
C PRO A 160 14.01 -3.10 -24.48
N VAL A 161 13.75 -4.14 -23.71
CA VAL A 161 12.39 -4.63 -23.43
C VAL A 161 12.24 -5.02 -21.98
N HIS A 162 11.30 -4.36 -21.31
CA HIS A 162 10.86 -4.75 -19.97
C HIS A 162 9.34 -4.88 -19.94
N SER A 163 8.85 -6.10 -19.96
CA SER A 163 7.48 -6.43 -19.61
C SER A 163 7.22 -6.07 -18.15
N TYR A 164 5.98 -5.86 -17.75
CA TYR A 164 5.67 -5.52 -16.35
C TYR A 164 6.03 -6.67 -15.40
N LEU A 165 6.79 -6.34 -14.36
CA LEU A 165 7.22 -7.27 -13.31
C LEU A 165 6.28 -7.22 -12.08
N LEU A 166 5.54 -6.13 -11.94
CA LEU A 166 4.69 -5.91 -10.78
C LEU A 166 3.33 -6.54 -10.96
N THR A 167 2.78 -6.91 -9.84
CA THR A 167 1.41 -7.37 -9.72
C THR A 167 0.66 -6.51 -8.74
N ALA A 168 -0.60 -6.32 -9.00
CA ALA A 168 -1.48 -5.69 -8.07
C ALA A 168 -2.19 -6.75 -7.21
N ILE A 169 -2.24 -6.45 -5.93
CA ILE A 169 -2.96 -7.23 -4.93
C ILE A 169 -4.02 -6.33 -4.31
N ARG A 170 -5.26 -6.80 -4.30
CA ARG A 170 -6.38 -6.15 -3.65
C ARG A 170 -6.71 -6.88 -2.36
N VAL A 171 -6.73 -6.15 -1.25
CA VAL A 171 -7.37 -6.61 -0.02
C VAL A 171 -8.85 -6.30 -0.15
N CYS A 172 -9.65 -7.35 -0.33
CA CYS A 172 -11.08 -7.22 -0.56
C CYS A 172 -11.80 -6.88 0.74
N THR A 173 -12.68 -5.88 0.70
CA THR A 173 -13.61 -5.63 1.79
C THR A 173 -14.75 -6.65 1.69
N ARG A 174 -15.00 -7.41 2.74
CA ARG A 174 -16.31 -8.04 2.87
C ARG A 174 -17.27 -6.96 3.36
N ALA A 175 -18.36 -6.75 2.63
CA ALA A 175 -19.53 -6.12 3.23
C ALA A 175 -19.97 -7.02 4.41
N VAL A 176 -19.89 -6.46 5.62
CA VAL A 176 -20.44 -7.06 6.83
C VAL A 176 -21.89 -6.62 6.91
#